data_42aef7e21a2bfef1b78a5fa59746b1ce
#
_entry.id   42aef7e21a2bfef1b78a5fa59746b1ce
#
_cell.length_a   1.000
_cell.length_b   1.000
_cell.length_c   1.000
_cell.angle_alpha   90.00
_cell.angle_beta   90.00
_cell.angle_gamma   90.00
#
_symmetry.space_group_name_H-M   'P 1'
#
loop_
_entity.id
_entity.type
_entity.pdbx_description
1 polymer ?
#
loop_
_entity_poly.entity_id
_entity_poly.type
_entity_poly.pdbx_seq_one_letter_code
_entity_poly.pdbx_strand_id
1 'polypeptide(L)'
;GVNQLGMQYTRETAIARLIKSFSSCYDIHPAEDDRNPITARCDFFEHSGRYVISKKAELWTADNEEFLYLINIPHLTCELYEKWRDYVHADGMERLHIGPGHMSSFITPVFICDTCEEDARRALKKCRISKSFHFSLHGWMDHHTALVELSTGQIDANPGGRHTAKFLKKVLYSSRMKGDK
;
A
#
# COMPACT_ATOMS: atom_id res chain seq x y z
N GLY A 1 -20.34 18.93 -12.29
CA GLY A 1 -20.07 17.82 -13.18
C GLY A 1 -19.02 16.89 -12.63
N VAL A 2 -19.15 15.63 -12.92
CA VAL A 2 -18.13 14.65 -12.55
C VAL A 2 -16.80 15.10 -13.13
N ASN A 3 -15.79 15.20 -12.29
CA ASN A 3 -14.48 15.55 -12.75
C ASN A 3 -13.98 14.44 -13.68
N GLN A 4 -13.99 14.69 -14.99
CA GLN A 4 -13.60 13.70 -15.98
C GLN A 4 -12.17 13.19 -15.77
N LEU A 5 -11.30 13.98 -15.13
CA LEU A 5 -9.94 13.58 -14.79
C LEU A 5 -9.91 12.44 -13.77
N GLY A 6 -10.81 12.47 -12.79
CA GLY A 6 -10.90 11.40 -11.77
C GLY A 6 -11.36 10.07 -12.34
N MET A 7 -12.15 10.10 -13.42
CA MET A 7 -12.73 8.89 -14.03
C MET A 7 -11.89 8.32 -15.17
N GLN A 8 -10.61 8.69 -15.28
CA GLN A 8 -9.71 8.17 -16.33
C GLN A 8 -9.43 6.67 -16.19
N TYR A 9 -9.58 6.15 -14.98
CA TYR A 9 -9.29 4.75 -14.69
C TYR A 9 -10.52 4.05 -14.15
N THR A 10 -10.68 2.79 -14.53
CA THR A 10 -11.44 1.85 -13.73
C THR A 10 -10.52 1.38 -12.59
N ARG A 11 -11.09 0.78 -11.55
CA ARG A 11 -10.28 0.25 -10.46
C ARG A 11 -9.28 -0.79 -10.96
N GLU A 12 -9.71 -1.64 -11.88
CA GLU A 12 -8.87 -2.68 -12.49
C GLU A 12 -7.72 -2.09 -13.30
N THR A 13 -7.98 -1.07 -14.12
CA THR A 13 -6.93 -0.43 -14.94
C THR A 13 -5.96 0.36 -14.08
N ALA A 14 -6.45 1.03 -13.04
CA ALA A 14 -5.57 1.73 -12.08
C ALA A 14 -4.64 0.75 -11.38
N ILE A 15 -5.17 -0.36 -10.89
CA ILE A 15 -4.39 -1.39 -10.19
C ILE A 15 -3.38 -2.03 -11.14
N ALA A 16 -3.78 -2.34 -12.38
CA ALA A 16 -2.85 -2.91 -13.36
C ALA A 16 -1.67 -1.98 -13.64
N ARG A 17 -1.94 -0.67 -13.76
CA ARG A 17 -0.90 0.34 -13.95
C ARG A 17 0.03 0.44 -12.74
N LEU A 18 -0.52 0.37 -11.54
CA LEU A 18 0.26 0.38 -10.29
C LEU A 18 1.14 -0.86 -10.18
N ILE A 19 0.61 -2.03 -10.46
CA ILE A 19 1.37 -3.29 -10.42
C ILE A 19 2.55 -3.23 -11.39
N LYS A 20 2.32 -2.72 -12.60
CA LYS A 20 3.39 -2.55 -13.58
C LYS A 20 4.50 -1.65 -13.06
N SER A 21 4.15 -0.56 -12.36
CA SER A 21 5.14 0.35 -11.78
C SER A 21 5.83 -0.26 -10.57
N PHE A 22 5.10 -0.94 -9.70
CA PHE A 22 5.68 -1.59 -8.52
C PHE A 22 6.61 -2.75 -8.89
N SER A 23 6.36 -3.42 -10.00
CA SER A 23 7.13 -4.63 -10.39
C SER A 23 8.62 -4.38 -10.58
N SER A 24 9.05 -3.13 -10.74
CA SER A 24 10.48 -2.79 -10.86
C SER A 24 11.22 -2.86 -9.52
N CYS A 25 10.52 -2.68 -8.38
CA CYS A 25 11.13 -2.63 -7.04
C CYS A 25 10.52 -3.60 -6.04
N TYR A 26 9.32 -4.11 -6.33
CA TYR A 26 8.57 -4.99 -5.43
C TYR A 26 8.42 -6.36 -6.04
N ASP A 27 8.41 -7.38 -5.21
CA ASP A 27 7.99 -8.73 -5.60
C ASP A 27 6.47 -8.80 -5.51
N ILE A 28 5.82 -9.07 -6.65
CA ILE A 28 4.36 -9.02 -6.76
C ILE A 28 3.77 -10.40 -6.54
N HIS A 29 2.85 -10.49 -5.58
CA HIS A 29 2.10 -11.70 -5.26
C HIS A 29 0.62 -11.47 -5.56
N PRO A 30 0.11 -11.89 -6.73
CA PRO A 30 -1.31 -11.77 -7.03
C PRO A 30 -2.17 -12.58 -6.06
N ALA A 31 -3.36 -12.08 -5.77
CA ALA A 31 -4.30 -12.81 -4.91
C ALA A 31 -4.82 -14.05 -5.61
N GLU A 32 -5.00 -15.12 -4.86
CA GLU A 32 -5.52 -16.40 -5.38
C GLU A 32 -7.04 -16.49 -5.27
N ASP A 33 -7.67 -15.66 -4.43
CA ASP A 33 -9.11 -15.70 -4.16
C ASP A 33 -9.79 -14.42 -4.66
N ASP A 34 -10.60 -14.58 -5.72
CA ASP A 34 -11.35 -13.47 -6.32
C ASP A 34 -12.43 -12.87 -5.40
N ARG A 35 -12.80 -13.57 -4.33
CA ARG A 35 -13.80 -13.09 -3.37
C ARG A 35 -13.22 -12.07 -2.38
N ASN A 36 -11.93 -11.93 -2.37
CA ASN A 36 -11.19 -11.03 -1.50
C ASN A 36 -10.91 -9.74 -2.27
N PRO A 37 -11.18 -8.54 -1.72
CA PRO A 37 -10.87 -7.28 -2.40
C PRO A 37 -9.38 -7.03 -2.55
N ILE A 38 -8.51 -7.76 -1.86
CA ILE A 38 -7.07 -7.63 -2.04
C ILE A 38 -6.68 -8.26 -3.37
N THR A 39 -6.22 -7.44 -4.30
CA THR A 39 -5.83 -7.86 -5.64
C THR A 39 -4.42 -8.42 -5.68
N ALA A 40 -3.52 -7.82 -4.91
CA ALA A 40 -2.12 -8.24 -4.86
C ALA A 40 -1.47 -7.74 -3.57
N ARG A 41 -0.44 -8.47 -3.16
CA ARG A 41 0.51 -8.03 -2.15
C ARG A 41 1.85 -7.79 -2.84
N CYS A 42 2.45 -6.64 -2.57
CA CYS A 42 3.72 -6.23 -3.14
C CYS A 42 4.74 -6.16 -2.01
N ASP A 43 5.77 -6.98 -2.07
CA ASP A 43 6.79 -7.10 -1.03
C ASP A 43 8.07 -6.39 -1.46
N PHE A 44 8.64 -5.62 -0.55
CA PHE A 44 9.87 -4.89 -0.74
C PHE A 44 10.84 -5.24 0.38
N PHE A 45 12.09 -5.49 0.00
CA PHE A 45 13.14 -5.79 0.96
C PHE A 45 14.40 -4.99 0.63
N GLU A 46 15.00 -4.41 1.66
CA GLU A 46 16.26 -3.71 1.57
C GLU A 46 17.19 -4.23 2.66
N HIS A 47 18.36 -4.69 2.25
CA HIS A 47 19.38 -5.15 3.19
C HIS A 47 20.69 -4.38 2.93
N SER A 48 21.21 -3.75 3.98
CA SER A 48 22.45 -2.97 3.91
C SER A 48 22.45 -1.93 2.80
N GLY A 49 21.30 -1.26 2.59
CA GLY A 49 21.12 -0.23 1.57
C GLY A 49 20.95 -0.75 0.16
N ARG A 50 20.77 -2.05 -0.03
CA ARG A 50 20.58 -2.67 -1.33
C ARG A 50 19.21 -3.28 -1.47
N TYR A 51 18.58 -3.07 -2.63
CA TYR A 51 17.35 -3.77 -2.97
C TYR A 51 17.60 -5.25 -3.15
N VAL A 52 16.73 -6.07 -2.57
CA VAL A 52 16.74 -7.50 -2.80
C VAL A 52 15.35 -7.89 -3.28
N ILE A 53 15.19 -7.99 -4.60
CA ILE A 53 14.00 -8.58 -5.20
C ILE A 53 14.26 -10.06 -5.31
N SER A 54 13.79 -10.85 -4.37
CA SER A 54 13.98 -12.30 -4.41
C SER A 54 12.68 -13.02 -4.22
N LYS A 55 12.31 -13.80 -5.22
CA LYS A 55 11.18 -14.74 -5.12
C LYS A 55 11.45 -15.87 -4.13
N LYS A 56 12.71 -16.05 -3.77
CA LYS A 56 13.16 -17.07 -2.83
C LYS A 56 13.63 -16.43 -1.53
N ALA A 57 12.96 -15.39 -1.07
CA ALA A 57 13.39 -14.58 0.07
C ALA A 57 13.93 -15.42 1.24
N GLU A 58 15.15 -15.93 1.10
CA GLU A 58 15.94 -16.47 2.19
C GLU A 58 16.56 -15.33 2.99
N LEU A 59 15.87 -14.20 3.06
CA LEU A 59 16.29 -13.09 3.87
C LEU A 59 15.89 -13.37 5.30
N TRP A 60 16.84 -13.79 6.09
CA TRP A 60 16.65 -14.01 7.51
C TRP A 60 16.43 -12.69 8.25
N THR A 61 17.06 -11.59 7.76
CA THR A 61 16.88 -10.25 8.27
C THR A 61 16.91 -9.27 7.12
N ALA A 62 15.87 -8.44 7.00
CA ALA A 62 15.88 -7.27 6.16
C ALA A 62 16.06 -6.05 7.05
N ASP A 63 16.91 -5.09 6.65
CA ASP A 63 17.06 -3.85 7.39
C ASP A 63 15.77 -3.06 7.33
N ASN A 64 15.16 -2.99 6.13
CA ASN A 64 13.86 -2.39 5.90
C ASN A 64 13.03 -3.32 5.02
N GLU A 65 11.72 -3.42 5.33
CA GLU A 65 10.79 -4.20 4.54
C GLU A 65 9.45 -3.51 4.48
N GLU A 66 8.73 -3.76 3.40
CA GLU A 66 7.37 -3.25 3.23
C GLU A 66 6.48 -4.33 2.62
N PHE A 67 5.29 -4.48 3.19
CA PHE A 67 4.23 -5.31 2.64
C PHE A 67 3.09 -4.40 2.24
N LEU A 68 2.97 -4.13 0.95
CA LEU A 68 1.97 -3.23 0.39
C LEU A 68 0.83 -4.07 -0.21
N TYR A 69 -0.40 -3.72 0.15
CA TYR A 69 -1.59 -4.45 -0.28
C TYR A 69 -2.45 -3.54 -1.14
N LEU A 70 -2.74 -3.98 -2.37
CA LEU A 70 -3.65 -3.26 -3.27
C LEU A 70 -5.06 -3.79 -3.07
N ILE A 71 -5.94 -2.94 -2.55
CA ILE A 71 -7.30 -3.29 -2.14
C ILE A 71 -8.32 -2.61 -3.06
N ASN A 72 -9.10 -3.44 -3.74
CA ASN A 72 -10.09 -3.00 -4.73
C ASN A 72 -11.48 -3.01 -4.11
N ILE A 73 -12.01 -1.83 -3.77
CA ILE A 73 -13.32 -1.66 -3.15
C ILE A 73 -14.08 -0.57 -3.91
N PRO A 74 -15.29 -0.86 -4.45
CA PRO A 74 -16.05 0.15 -5.22
C PRO A 74 -16.37 1.40 -4.41
N HIS A 75 -16.92 1.24 -3.22
CA HIS A 75 -17.28 2.34 -2.33
C HIS A 75 -16.73 2.06 -0.94
N LEU A 76 -15.79 2.89 -0.50
CA LEU A 76 -15.13 2.70 0.79
C LEU A 76 -15.95 3.33 1.91
N THR A 77 -16.45 2.50 2.81
CA THR A 77 -17.10 2.91 4.05
C THR A 77 -16.10 2.80 5.19
N CYS A 78 -16.38 3.46 6.32
CA CYS A 78 -15.53 3.36 7.50
C CYS A 78 -15.44 1.90 8.00
N GLU A 79 -16.55 1.17 7.95
CA GLU A 79 -16.62 -0.24 8.35
C GLU A 79 -15.72 -1.11 7.46
N LEU A 80 -15.79 -0.93 6.14
CA LEU A 80 -14.93 -1.67 5.19
C LEU A 80 -13.47 -1.31 5.37
N TYR A 81 -13.17 -0.03 5.60
CA TYR A 81 -11.80 0.40 5.88
C TYR A 81 -11.23 -0.32 7.11
N GLU A 82 -11.95 -0.30 8.21
CA GLU A 82 -11.50 -0.94 9.45
C GLU A 82 -11.32 -2.45 9.29
N LYS A 83 -12.28 -3.10 8.63
CA LYS A 83 -12.22 -4.54 8.37
C LYS A 83 -10.96 -4.93 7.60
N TRP A 84 -10.68 -4.25 6.51
CA TRP A 84 -9.56 -4.62 5.65
C TRP A 84 -8.23 -4.11 6.17
N ARG A 85 -8.23 -2.98 6.89
CA ARG A 85 -7.07 -2.56 7.65
C ARG A 85 -6.65 -3.64 8.66
N ASP A 86 -7.60 -4.17 9.41
CA ASP A 86 -7.32 -5.17 10.44
C ASP A 86 -6.87 -6.50 9.83
N TYR A 87 -7.48 -6.90 8.72
CA TYR A 87 -7.05 -8.08 7.97
C TYR A 87 -5.61 -7.94 7.49
N VAL A 88 -5.30 -6.82 6.85
CA VAL A 88 -3.96 -6.52 6.33
C VAL A 88 -2.94 -6.43 7.48
N HIS A 89 -3.35 -5.86 8.61
CA HIS A 89 -2.49 -5.80 9.80
C HIS A 89 -2.11 -7.21 10.25
N ALA A 90 -3.08 -8.09 10.43
CA ALA A 90 -2.83 -9.46 10.87
C ALA A 90 -1.95 -10.23 9.88
N ASP A 91 -2.26 -10.14 8.58
CA ASP A 91 -1.49 -10.82 7.54
C ASP A 91 -0.05 -10.29 7.47
N GLY A 92 0.10 -8.97 7.51
CA GLY A 92 1.42 -8.34 7.47
C GLY A 92 2.26 -8.67 8.70
N MET A 93 1.67 -8.66 9.89
CA MET A 93 2.38 -8.98 11.13
C MET A 93 2.97 -10.41 11.11
N GLU A 94 2.28 -11.35 10.50
CA GLU A 94 2.79 -12.72 10.37
C GLU A 94 3.98 -12.83 9.44
N ARG A 95 4.18 -11.86 8.56
CA ARG A 95 5.24 -11.85 7.56
C ARG A 95 6.50 -11.12 7.99
N LEU A 96 6.46 -10.37 9.08
CA LEU A 96 7.59 -9.54 9.51
C LEU A 96 8.81 -10.38 9.87
N HIS A 97 9.97 -9.89 9.46
CA HIS A 97 11.26 -10.46 9.82
C HIS A 97 11.81 -9.73 11.05
N ILE A 98 11.33 -10.14 12.22
CA ILE A 98 11.70 -9.52 13.50
C ILE A 98 12.96 -10.19 14.03
N GLY A 99 13.94 -9.37 14.44
CA GLY A 99 15.16 -9.92 15.02
C GLY A 99 16.29 -8.92 15.04
N PRO A 100 17.46 -9.31 15.59
CA PRO A 100 18.65 -8.47 15.58
C PRO A 100 19.03 -8.05 14.18
N GLY A 101 19.35 -6.77 13.99
CA GLY A 101 19.70 -6.22 12.68
C GLY A 101 18.52 -5.73 11.86
N HIS A 102 17.29 -6.03 12.27
CA HIS A 102 16.08 -5.49 11.61
C HIS A 102 15.83 -4.06 12.11
N MET A 103 15.56 -3.13 11.19
CA MET A 103 15.31 -1.74 11.53
C MET A 103 13.83 -1.38 11.45
N SER A 104 13.19 -1.58 10.29
CA SER A 104 11.81 -1.15 10.13
C SER A 104 11.01 -2.06 9.21
N SER A 105 9.73 -2.18 9.52
CA SER A 105 8.74 -2.86 8.68
C SER A 105 7.57 -1.92 8.46
N PHE A 106 7.07 -1.89 7.23
CA PHE A 106 5.88 -1.11 6.88
C PHE A 106 4.80 -2.04 6.38
N ILE A 107 3.62 -1.89 6.95
CA ILE A 107 2.41 -2.56 6.46
C ILE A 107 1.57 -1.48 5.79
N THR A 108 1.36 -1.60 4.48
CA THR A 108 0.85 -0.50 3.65
C THR A 108 -0.42 -0.91 2.91
N PRO A 109 -1.60 -0.79 3.53
CA PRO A 109 -2.84 -0.97 2.79
C PRO A 109 -3.10 0.24 1.88
N VAL A 110 -3.30 -0.03 0.59
CA VAL A 110 -3.63 0.97 -0.43
C VAL A 110 -5.02 0.66 -0.96
N PHE A 111 -5.97 1.53 -0.66
CA PHE A 111 -7.36 1.40 -1.08
C PHE A 111 -7.59 2.10 -2.42
N ILE A 112 -8.01 1.34 -3.42
CA ILE A 112 -8.39 1.87 -4.74
C ILE A 112 -9.90 1.76 -4.84
N CYS A 113 -10.59 2.90 -4.82
CA CYS A 113 -12.04 2.94 -4.82
C CYS A 113 -12.58 3.96 -5.83
N ASP A 114 -13.82 3.77 -6.26
CA ASP A 114 -14.50 4.75 -7.10
C ASP A 114 -14.90 5.96 -6.25
N THR A 115 -15.51 5.69 -5.10
CA THR A 115 -15.97 6.70 -4.15
C THR A 115 -15.60 6.30 -2.72
N CYS A 116 -15.60 7.29 -1.82
CA CYS A 116 -15.22 7.10 -0.43
C CYS A 116 -16.06 7.98 0.49
N GLU A 117 -16.53 7.41 1.58
CA GLU A 117 -17.18 8.21 2.62
C GLU A 117 -16.16 9.06 3.37
N GLU A 118 -16.58 10.26 3.80
CA GLU A 118 -15.69 11.20 4.47
C GLU A 118 -15.17 10.70 5.83
N ASP A 119 -15.96 9.94 6.55
CA ASP A 119 -15.51 9.35 7.82
C ASP A 119 -14.45 8.26 7.59
N ALA A 120 -14.57 7.50 6.50
CA ALA A 120 -13.54 6.54 6.09
C ALA A 120 -12.24 7.24 5.73
N ARG A 121 -12.32 8.31 4.96
CA ARG A 121 -11.17 9.15 4.58
C ARG A 121 -10.47 9.68 5.82
N ARG A 122 -11.23 10.24 6.77
CA ARG A 122 -10.66 10.77 8.01
C ARG A 122 -10.01 9.68 8.86
N ALA A 123 -10.65 8.53 8.99
CA ALA A 123 -10.11 7.40 9.75
C ALA A 123 -8.76 6.94 9.15
N LEU A 124 -8.71 6.82 7.83
CA LEU A 124 -7.49 6.45 7.11
C LEU A 124 -6.37 7.48 7.34
N LYS A 125 -6.67 8.75 7.21
CA LYS A 125 -5.69 9.82 7.39
C LYS A 125 -5.17 9.90 8.82
N LYS A 126 -5.95 9.51 9.80
CA LYS A 126 -5.59 9.51 11.23
C LYS A 126 -4.98 8.22 11.70
N CYS A 127 -4.85 7.22 10.85
CA CYS A 127 -4.30 5.92 11.23
C CYS A 127 -2.88 6.10 11.79
N ARG A 128 -2.65 5.57 13.00
CA ARG A 128 -1.37 5.59 13.68
C ARG A 128 -1.18 4.27 14.41
N ILE A 129 -0.90 3.23 13.65
CA ILE A 129 -0.64 1.90 14.20
C ILE A 129 0.85 1.64 14.07
N SER A 130 1.51 1.46 15.21
CA SER A 130 2.94 1.16 15.25
C SER A 130 3.24 0.20 16.39
N LYS A 131 4.35 -0.51 16.28
CA LYS A 131 4.81 -1.43 17.30
C LYS A 131 6.32 -1.53 17.27
N SER A 132 6.93 -1.48 18.47
CA SER A 132 8.36 -1.75 18.66
C SER A 132 8.55 -3.19 19.14
N PHE A 133 9.66 -3.80 18.73
CA PHE A 133 10.00 -5.16 19.09
C PHE A 133 11.26 -5.15 19.95
N HIS A 134 11.20 -5.78 21.12
CA HIS A 134 12.31 -5.87 22.05
C HIS A 134 12.96 -4.50 22.32
N PHE A 135 12.14 -3.53 22.73
CA PHE A 135 12.56 -2.12 22.98
C PHE A 135 13.25 -1.51 21.76
N SER A 136 12.75 -1.80 20.56
CA SER A 136 13.31 -1.40 19.27
C SER A 136 14.67 -2.03 18.91
N LEU A 137 15.20 -2.91 19.72
CA LEU A 137 16.43 -3.64 19.39
C LEU A 137 16.24 -4.63 18.23
N HIS A 138 15.01 -5.13 18.04
CA HIS A 138 14.64 -6.02 16.94
C HIS A 138 13.79 -5.31 15.90
N GLY A 139 13.78 -3.97 15.88
CA GLY A 139 13.07 -3.16 14.91
C GLY A 139 11.71 -2.66 15.37
N TRP A 140 11.01 -2.03 14.43
CA TRP A 140 9.67 -1.51 14.65
C TRP A 140 8.81 -1.67 13.40
N MET A 141 7.51 -1.58 13.58
CA MET A 141 6.53 -1.62 12.49
C MET A 141 5.66 -0.37 12.51
N ASP A 142 5.38 0.18 11.33
CA ASP A 142 4.43 1.27 11.13
C ASP A 142 3.45 0.93 10.01
N HIS A 143 2.20 1.39 10.17
CA HIS A 143 1.22 1.38 9.08
C HIS A 143 1.36 2.62 8.21
N HIS A 144 1.43 2.41 6.90
CA HIS A 144 1.41 3.45 5.87
C HIS A 144 0.13 3.29 5.05
N THR A 145 -0.94 3.99 5.40
CA THR A 145 -2.21 3.86 4.70
C THR A 145 -2.35 4.89 3.59
N ALA A 146 -2.92 4.49 2.47
CA ALA A 146 -3.20 5.37 1.34
C ALA A 146 -4.54 5.03 0.67
N LEU A 147 -5.11 6.03 0.03
CA LEU A 147 -6.42 5.97 -0.60
C LEU A 147 -6.39 6.70 -1.93
N VAL A 148 -6.89 6.05 -2.98
CA VAL A 148 -7.16 6.70 -4.27
C VAL A 148 -8.66 6.67 -4.50
N GLU A 149 -9.28 7.85 -4.63
CA GLU A 149 -10.68 7.98 -5.02
C GLU A 149 -10.73 8.34 -6.50
N LEU A 150 -11.12 7.38 -7.33
CA LEU A 150 -11.04 7.52 -8.79
C LEU A 150 -12.04 8.50 -9.35
N SER A 151 -13.20 8.67 -8.71
CA SER A 151 -14.24 9.61 -9.18
C SER A 151 -13.77 11.06 -9.15
N THR A 152 -12.85 11.41 -8.27
CA THR A 152 -12.33 12.77 -8.11
C THR A 152 -10.85 12.89 -8.44
N GLY A 153 -10.12 11.79 -8.47
CA GLY A 153 -8.67 11.79 -8.58
C GLY A 153 -7.96 12.16 -7.30
N GLN A 154 -8.68 12.26 -6.18
CA GLN A 154 -8.11 12.62 -4.89
C GLN A 154 -7.36 11.45 -4.28
N ILE A 155 -6.16 11.73 -3.78
CA ILE A 155 -5.31 10.75 -3.10
C ILE A 155 -5.02 11.27 -1.70
N ASP A 156 -5.26 10.43 -0.71
CA ASP A 156 -5.00 10.74 0.69
C ASP A 156 -4.15 9.65 1.33
N ALA A 157 -3.51 10.00 2.43
CA ALA A 157 -2.68 9.07 3.19
C ALA A 157 -2.59 9.52 4.65
N ASN A 158 -2.20 8.60 5.52
CA ASN A 158 -1.78 8.97 6.86
C ASN A 158 -0.38 9.62 6.81
N PRO A 159 0.14 10.18 7.91
CA PRO A 159 1.45 10.84 7.89
C PRO A 159 2.59 9.94 7.38
N GLY A 160 2.59 8.65 7.75
CA GLY A 160 3.61 7.70 7.29
C GLY A 160 3.46 7.31 5.83
N GLY A 161 2.26 7.42 5.27
CA GLY A 161 1.96 7.04 3.89
C GLY A 161 2.19 8.10 2.83
N ARG A 162 2.78 9.24 3.19
CA ARG A 162 2.99 10.35 2.25
C ARG A 162 3.80 9.98 1.02
N HIS A 163 4.84 9.18 1.19
CA HIS A 163 5.66 8.71 0.07
C HIS A 163 4.85 7.84 -0.88
N THR A 164 4.03 6.96 -0.30
CA THR A 164 3.13 6.10 -1.09
C THR A 164 2.13 6.96 -1.88
N ALA A 165 1.49 7.93 -1.23
CA ALA A 165 0.55 8.84 -1.90
C ALA A 165 1.21 9.60 -3.05
N LYS A 166 2.42 10.09 -2.86
CA LYS A 166 3.19 10.76 -3.89
C LYS A 166 3.47 9.87 -5.09
N PHE A 167 3.84 8.62 -4.82
CA PHE A 167 4.08 7.63 -5.87
C PHE A 167 2.81 7.29 -6.64
N LEU A 168 1.70 7.08 -5.94
CA LEU A 168 0.40 6.81 -6.55
C LEU A 168 -0.02 7.96 -7.48
N LYS A 169 0.13 9.19 -7.02
CA LYS A 169 -0.18 10.38 -7.80
C LYS A 169 0.70 10.46 -9.05
N LYS A 170 1.98 10.21 -8.91
CA LYS A 170 2.92 10.22 -10.02
C LYS A 170 2.57 9.19 -11.08
N VAL A 171 2.26 7.96 -10.67
CA VAL A 171 1.96 6.88 -11.59
C VAL A 171 0.61 7.09 -12.29
N LEU A 172 -0.43 7.48 -11.54
CA LEU A 172 -1.77 7.55 -12.08
C LEU A 172 -2.09 8.86 -12.77
N TYR A 173 -1.56 9.97 -12.28
CA TYR A 173 -2.00 11.30 -12.74
C TYR A 173 -0.89 12.19 -13.27
N SER A 174 0.31 12.17 -12.69
CA SER A 174 1.39 13.07 -13.12
C SER A 174 2.16 12.56 -14.31
N SER A 175 2.39 11.25 -14.41
CA SER A 175 3.19 10.67 -15.50
C SER A 175 2.55 10.88 -16.87
N ARG A 176 1.22 11.03 -16.93
CA ARG A 176 0.49 11.31 -18.17
C ARG A 176 0.84 12.65 -18.80
N MET A 177 1.14 13.64 -17.98
CA MET A 177 1.48 14.97 -18.48
C MET A 177 2.83 15.01 -19.18
N LYS A 178 3.68 14.01 -18.95
CA LYS A 178 5.01 13.89 -19.56
C LYS A 178 5.11 12.84 -20.64
N GLY A 179 4.20 11.84 -20.63
CA GLY A 179 4.25 10.68 -21.52
C GLY A 179 3.45 10.80 -22.80
N ASP A 180 2.53 11.74 -22.87
CA ASP A 180 1.61 11.92 -23.99
C ASP A 180 2.12 12.97 -25.02
N LYS A 181 3.41 13.14 -25.12
CA LYS A 181 4.00 13.96 -26.16
C LYS A 181 4.39 13.13 -27.37
#